data_971d7025d2291a9e3f3a00dd2ac97a68
#
_entry.id   971d7025d2291a9e3f3a00dd2ac97a68
#
_cell.length_a   1.000
_cell.length_b   1.000
_cell.length_c   1.000
_cell.angle_alpha   90.00
_cell.angle_beta   90.00
_cell.angle_gamma   90.00
#
_symmetry.space_group_name_H-M   'P 1'
#
loop_
_entity.id
_entity.type
_entity.pdbx_description
1 polymer ?
#
loop_
_entity_poly.entity_id
_entity_poly.type
_entity_poly.pdbx_seq_one_letter_code
_entity_poly.pdbx_strand_id
1 'polypeptide(L)'
;SGREGYAVTNLGDPCIDMAPLFDSIVKYIPPPKADLSGGLQMLVAALDYDNHLGQIAVGRIFRGHMKKGEPLLLIGEGGVQTKCAADHIFSFRDLSRHEVLEVGAGDIVAVTGVIGVTIGDTLASPNIPEPLDRIIIEEPTVKMTFGVNTSPFSGKDGKYATSRALWARLAREL
;
A
#
# COMPACT_ATOMS: atom_id res chain seq x y z
N SER A 1 -24.25 18.02 11.06
CA SER A 1 -23.74 17.59 12.36
C SER A 1 -23.27 16.13 12.29
N GLY A 2 -21.94 15.90 12.27
CA GLY A 2 -21.41 14.53 12.26
C GLY A 2 -21.74 13.74 13.53
N ARG A 3 -21.90 14.43 14.67
CA ARG A 3 -22.24 13.79 15.94
C ARG A 3 -23.68 13.29 15.97
N GLU A 4 -24.60 14.08 15.41
CA GLU A 4 -26.05 13.79 15.42
C GLU A 4 -26.47 12.98 14.18
N GLY A 5 -25.58 12.76 13.20
CA GLY A 5 -25.81 11.92 12.04
C GLY A 5 -26.76 12.53 11.00
N TYR A 6 -26.77 13.86 10.84
CA TYR A 6 -27.58 14.51 9.82
C TYR A 6 -26.82 15.58 9.04
N ALA A 7 -27.28 15.86 7.84
CA ALA A 7 -26.90 16.99 7.02
C ALA A 7 -28.14 17.68 6.45
N VAL A 8 -28.04 18.98 6.19
CA VAL A 8 -29.11 19.76 5.59
C VAL A 8 -28.59 20.65 4.47
N THR A 9 -29.40 20.89 3.45
CA THR A 9 -29.04 21.78 2.34
C THR A 9 -29.25 23.25 2.74
N ASN A 10 -30.33 23.55 3.47
CA ASN A 10 -30.60 24.86 4.01
C ASN A 10 -30.77 24.80 5.53
N LEU A 11 -30.44 25.88 6.24
CA LEU A 11 -30.48 25.94 7.70
C LEU A 11 -31.85 25.69 8.33
N GLY A 12 -32.94 25.77 7.56
CA GLY A 12 -34.31 25.54 8.04
C GLY A 12 -34.87 24.16 7.71
N ASP A 13 -34.09 23.30 7.02
CA ASP A 13 -34.56 21.98 6.61
C ASP A 13 -34.60 21.01 7.81
N PRO A 14 -35.46 20.00 7.77
CA PRO A 14 -35.52 18.96 8.81
C PRO A 14 -34.20 18.18 8.90
N CYS A 15 -33.69 17.99 10.13
CA CYS A 15 -32.48 17.23 10.43
C CYS A 15 -32.81 15.73 10.48
N ILE A 16 -32.82 15.03 9.33
CA ILE A 16 -33.29 13.65 9.21
C ILE A 16 -32.09 12.68 9.17
N ASP A 17 -31.22 12.82 8.19
CA ASP A 17 -30.11 11.90 7.92
C ASP A 17 -28.93 12.57 7.19
N MET A 18 -27.96 11.78 6.74
CA MET A 18 -26.78 12.22 6.01
C MET A 18 -26.98 12.24 4.48
N ALA A 19 -28.14 11.90 3.95
CA ALA A 19 -28.38 11.82 2.51
C ALA A 19 -28.00 13.12 1.76
N PRO A 20 -28.31 14.34 2.24
CA PRO A 20 -27.91 15.57 1.55
C PRO A 20 -26.39 15.74 1.40
N LEU A 21 -25.61 15.23 2.34
CA LEU A 21 -24.15 15.21 2.22
C LEU A 21 -23.69 14.21 1.16
N PHE A 22 -24.22 12.99 1.17
CA PHE A 22 -23.87 11.97 0.19
C PHE A 22 -24.27 12.37 -1.22
N ASP A 23 -25.43 12.96 -1.40
CA ASP A 23 -25.88 13.51 -2.69
C ASP A 23 -24.93 14.61 -3.20
N SER A 24 -24.47 15.46 -2.29
CA SER A 24 -23.48 16.49 -2.62
C SER A 24 -22.14 15.90 -3.02
N ILE A 25 -21.66 14.85 -2.33
CA ILE A 25 -20.43 14.13 -2.68
C ILE A 25 -20.57 13.54 -4.08
N VAL A 26 -21.63 12.78 -4.35
CA VAL A 26 -21.85 12.15 -5.66
C VAL A 26 -21.98 13.18 -6.78
N LYS A 27 -22.58 14.34 -6.50
CA LYS A 27 -22.80 15.40 -7.48
C LYS A 27 -21.54 16.20 -7.82
N TYR A 28 -20.70 16.48 -6.83
CA TYR A 28 -19.60 17.45 -6.99
C TYR A 28 -18.21 16.83 -7.00
N ILE A 29 -18.04 15.59 -6.50
CA ILE A 29 -16.76 14.91 -6.50
C ILE A 29 -16.71 13.91 -7.66
N PRO A 30 -15.86 14.14 -8.68
CA PRO A 30 -15.75 13.20 -9.79
C PRO A 30 -15.17 11.86 -9.30
N PRO A 31 -15.56 10.73 -9.91
CA PRO A 31 -14.94 9.45 -9.63
C PRO A 31 -13.44 9.48 -9.98
N PRO A 32 -12.62 8.63 -9.36
CA PRO A 32 -11.21 8.51 -9.72
C PRO A 32 -11.07 8.16 -11.21
N LYS A 33 -10.12 8.82 -11.89
CA LYS A 33 -9.77 8.44 -13.25
C LYS A 33 -9.17 7.04 -13.23
N ALA A 34 -9.83 6.11 -13.89
CA ALA A 34 -9.42 4.71 -13.97
C ALA A 34 -9.55 4.26 -15.43
N ASP A 35 -8.47 3.69 -15.98
CA ASP A 35 -8.48 3.05 -17.29
C ASP A 35 -8.45 1.53 -17.10
N LEU A 36 -9.58 0.88 -17.35
CA LEU A 36 -9.73 -0.57 -17.23
C LEU A 36 -9.22 -1.32 -18.47
N SER A 37 -8.92 -0.63 -19.56
CA SER A 37 -8.71 -1.25 -20.88
C SER A 37 -7.26 -1.56 -21.23
N GLY A 38 -6.29 -1.17 -20.41
CA GLY A 38 -4.88 -1.32 -20.68
C GLY A 38 -4.20 -2.45 -19.92
N GLY A 39 -2.91 -2.65 -20.18
CA GLY A 39 -2.05 -3.48 -19.32
C GLY A 39 -1.93 -2.90 -17.93
N LEU A 40 -1.74 -3.77 -16.94
CA LEU A 40 -1.61 -3.36 -15.55
C LEU A 40 -0.53 -2.28 -15.35
N GLN A 41 -0.87 -1.27 -14.57
CA GLN A 41 0.06 -0.33 -13.96
C GLN A 41 -0.38 -0.06 -12.51
N MET A 42 0.45 -0.45 -11.54
CA MET A 42 0.27 -0.17 -10.11
C MET A 42 1.51 0.53 -9.58
N LEU A 43 1.34 1.66 -8.92
CA LEU A 43 2.43 2.36 -8.23
C LEU A 43 2.48 1.91 -6.77
N VAL A 44 3.64 1.46 -6.32
CA VAL A 44 3.88 1.09 -4.92
C VAL A 44 4.13 2.37 -4.12
N ALA A 45 3.24 2.64 -3.16
CA ALA A 45 3.27 3.85 -2.35
C ALA A 45 3.69 3.59 -0.90
N ALA A 46 3.54 2.35 -0.42
CA ALA A 46 3.94 1.94 0.92
C ALA A 46 4.36 0.48 0.93
N LEU A 47 5.15 0.11 1.92
CA LEU A 47 5.53 -1.27 2.20
C LEU A 47 5.02 -1.66 3.58
N ASP A 48 4.68 -2.94 3.72
CA ASP A 48 4.33 -3.55 4.99
C ASP A 48 4.96 -4.94 5.06
N TYR A 49 4.95 -5.55 6.21
CA TYR A 49 5.56 -6.86 6.44
C TYR A 49 4.67 -7.75 7.32
N ASP A 50 4.42 -8.95 6.85
CA ASP A 50 3.77 -10.00 7.63
C ASP A 50 4.73 -11.17 7.86
N ASN A 51 4.70 -11.78 9.06
CA ASN A 51 5.63 -12.87 9.39
C ASN A 51 5.43 -14.15 8.57
N HIS A 52 4.24 -14.34 8.00
CA HIS A 52 3.88 -15.51 7.19
C HIS A 52 3.91 -15.22 5.70
N LEU A 53 3.51 -14.01 5.31
CA LEU A 53 3.39 -13.60 3.91
C LEU A 53 4.64 -12.88 3.39
N GLY A 54 5.52 -12.46 4.29
CA GLY A 54 6.71 -11.68 3.93
C GLY A 54 6.42 -10.21 3.63
N GLN A 55 7.17 -9.65 2.69
CA GLN A 55 7.01 -8.26 2.25
C GLN A 55 5.70 -8.07 1.48
N ILE A 56 5.01 -6.98 1.78
CA ILE A 56 3.72 -6.62 1.19
C ILE A 56 3.85 -5.26 0.52
N ALA A 57 3.63 -5.21 -0.78
CA ALA A 57 3.59 -3.97 -1.54
C ALA A 57 2.18 -3.38 -1.49
N VAL A 58 2.04 -2.16 -0.99
CA VAL A 58 0.76 -1.44 -0.95
C VAL A 58 0.80 -0.31 -1.96
N GLY A 59 -0.23 -0.21 -2.80
CA GLY A 59 -0.27 0.81 -3.84
C GLY A 59 -1.62 0.96 -4.51
N ARG A 60 -1.67 1.86 -5.48
CA ARG A 60 -2.86 2.12 -6.28
C ARG A 60 -2.67 1.57 -7.70
N ILE A 61 -3.71 0.93 -8.22
CA ILE A 61 -3.79 0.55 -9.63
C ILE A 61 -4.28 1.75 -10.43
N PHE A 62 -3.47 2.21 -11.38
CA PHE A 62 -3.78 3.33 -12.25
C PHE A 62 -4.44 2.86 -13.55
N ARG A 63 -4.05 1.68 -14.04
CA ARG A 63 -4.55 1.11 -15.30
C ARG A 63 -4.64 -0.41 -15.22
N GLY A 64 -5.62 -0.97 -15.96
CA GLY A 64 -5.81 -2.40 -16.10
C GLY A 64 -6.35 -3.10 -14.86
N HIS A 65 -6.06 -4.38 -14.76
CA HIS A 65 -6.45 -5.23 -13.63
C HIS A 65 -5.34 -6.19 -13.28
N MET A 66 -5.41 -6.73 -12.06
CA MET A 66 -4.49 -7.71 -11.52
C MET A 66 -5.27 -8.90 -10.99
N LYS A 67 -4.83 -10.11 -11.33
CA LYS A 67 -5.39 -11.36 -10.83
C LYS A 67 -4.39 -12.11 -9.97
N LYS A 68 -4.90 -12.82 -8.96
CA LYS A 68 -4.09 -13.69 -8.12
C LYS A 68 -3.37 -14.75 -8.97
N GLY A 69 -2.04 -14.90 -8.74
CA GLY A 69 -1.18 -15.82 -9.47
C GLY A 69 -0.74 -15.32 -10.85
N GLU A 70 -1.15 -14.14 -11.26
CA GLU A 70 -0.77 -13.58 -12.56
C GLU A 70 0.72 -13.18 -12.56
N PRO A 71 1.46 -13.48 -13.65
CA PRO A 71 2.84 -13.01 -13.79
C PRO A 71 2.86 -11.50 -13.97
N LEU A 72 3.74 -10.86 -13.22
CA LEU A 72 3.94 -9.41 -13.19
C LEU A 72 5.39 -9.06 -13.46
N LEU A 73 5.62 -7.81 -13.79
CA LEU A 73 6.93 -7.20 -13.92
C LEU A 73 7.06 -6.08 -12.90
N LEU A 74 8.05 -6.21 -12.02
CA LEU A 74 8.47 -5.14 -11.13
C LEU A 74 9.44 -4.25 -11.88
N ILE A 75 9.16 -2.97 -12.01
CA ILE A 75 10.01 -1.96 -12.62
C ILE A 75 10.52 -1.05 -11.51
N GLY A 76 11.80 -1.20 -11.19
CA GLY A 76 12.47 -0.46 -10.13
C GLY A 76 13.20 0.78 -10.64
N GLU A 77 14.08 1.29 -9.79
CA GLU A 77 14.92 2.45 -10.10
C GLU A 77 15.81 2.19 -11.32
N GLY A 78 16.00 3.22 -12.15
CA GLY A 78 16.78 3.10 -13.39
C GLY A 78 16.13 2.21 -14.45
N GLY A 79 14.86 1.81 -14.28
CA GLY A 79 14.15 0.96 -15.24
C GLY A 79 14.52 -0.53 -15.15
N VAL A 80 15.15 -0.94 -14.05
CA VAL A 80 15.49 -2.37 -13.81
C VAL A 80 14.20 -3.18 -13.70
N GLN A 81 14.11 -4.25 -14.47
CA GLN A 81 12.92 -5.09 -14.56
C GLN A 81 13.15 -6.45 -13.92
N THR A 82 12.29 -6.84 -13.01
CA THR A 82 12.32 -8.15 -12.33
C THR A 82 10.97 -8.85 -12.49
N LYS A 83 11.00 -10.12 -12.89
CA LYS A 83 9.78 -10.92 -12.99
C LYS A 83 9.31 -11.34 -11.59
N CYS A 84 8.02 -11.17 -11.33
CA CYS A 84 7.37 -11.57 -10.09
C CYS A 84 5.95 -12.08 -10.38
N ALA A 85 5.21 -12.43 -9.34
CA ALA A 85 3.81 -12.80 -9.44
C ALA A 85 3.03 -12.25 -8.24
N ALA A 86 1.73 -12.02 -8.42
CA ALA A 86 0.84 -11.64 -7.33
C ALA A 86 0.38 -12.90 -6.57
N ASP A 87 1.10 -13.34 -5.56
CA ASP A 87 0.76 -14.55 -4.80
C ASP A 87 -0.57 -14.38 -4.06
N HIS A 88 -0.73 -13.28 -3.34
CA HIS A 88 -1.97 -12.88 -2.70
C HIS A 88 -2.26 -11.41 -2.98
N ILE A 89 -3.53 -11.11 -3.19
CA ILE A 89 -4.02 -9.74 -3.40
C ILE A 89 -5.05 -9.45 -2.31
N PHE A 90 -4.92 -8.31 -1.66
CA PHE A 90 -5.86 -7.86 -0.64
C PHE A 90 -6.43 -6.49 -1.03
N SER A 91 -7.72 -6.34 -0.91
CA SER A 91 -8.41 -5.06 -0.93
C SER A 91 -8.66 -4.56 0.49
N PHE A 92 -8.74 -3.25 0.66
CA PHE A 92 -9.05 -2.63 1.94
C PHE A 92 -10.56 -2.36 2.02
N ARG A 93 -11.20 -2.89 3.06
CA ARG A 93 -12.58 -2.56 3.43
C ARG A 93 -12.58 -2.15 4.88
N ASP A 94 -13.05 -0.95 5.14
CA ASP A 94 -12.94 -0.32 6.46
C ASP A 94 -11.47 -0.30 6.94
N LEU A 95 -11.20 -0.91 8.09
CA LEU A 95 -9.85 -1.02 8.66
C LEU A 95 -9.22 -2.41 8.43
N SER A 96 -9.86 -3.27 7.64
CA SER A 96 -9.44 -4.65 7.45
C SER A 96 -9.00 -4.93 6.01
N ARG A 97 -8.06 -5.87 5.87
CA ARG A 97 -7.64 -6.42 4.58
C ARG A 97 -8.45 -7.66 4.28
N HIS A 98 -9.00 -7.74 3.09
CA HIS A 98 -9.74 -8.90 2.60
C HIS A 98 -9.06 -9.43 1.35
N GLU A 99 -8.73 -10.72 1.36
CA GLU A 99 -8.16 -11.37 0.19
C GLU A 99 -9.20 -11.42 -0.93
N VAL A 100 -8.75 -11.07 -2.13
CA VAL A 100 -9.58 -11.03 -3.34
C VAL A 100 -8.86 -11.71 -4.50
N LEU A 101 -9.61 -12.17 -5.47
CA LEU A 101 -9.04 -12.87 -6.64
C LEU A 101 -8.65 -11.91 -7.76
N GLU A 102 -9.31 -10.77 -7.85
CA GLU A 102 -9.10 -9.78 -8.89
C GLU A 102 -9.38 -8.36 -8.35
N VAL A 103 -8.63 -7.39 -8.86
CA VAL A 103 -8.74 -5.95 -8.57
C VAL A 103 -8.52 -5.16 -9.84
N GLY A 104 -9.01 -3.92 -9.90
CA GLY A 104 -8.96 -3.09 -11.10
C GLY A 104 -8.45 -1.68 -10.86
N ALA A 105 -8.29 -0.95 -11.96
CA ALA A 105 -7.85 0.44 -11.93
C ALA A 105 -8.76 1.30 -11.04
N GLY A 106 -8.14 2.11 -10.18
CA GLY A 106 -8.79 2.90 -9.15
C GLY A 106 -8.67 2.32 -7.74
N ASP A 107 -8.45 0.99 -7.61
CA ASP A 107 -8.34 0.33 -6.32
C ASP A 107 -7.00 0.61 -5.64
N ILE A 108 -7.03 0.66 -4.31
CA ILE A 108 -5.86 0.58 -3.44
C ILE A 108 -5.77 -0.86 -2.95
N VAL A 109 -4.62 -1.48 -3.18
CA VAL A 109 -4.42 -2.91 -2.95
C VAL A 109 -3.12 -3.18 -2.21
N ALA A 110 -3.07 -4.32 -1.53
CA ALA A 110 -1.85 -4.88 -0.97
C ALA A 110 -1.54 -6.20 -1.68
N VAL A 111 -0.29 -6.37 -2.12
CA VAL A 111 0.14 -7.52 -2.95
C VAL A 111 1.35 -8.17 -2.31
N THR A 112 1.37 -9.50 -2.28
CA THR A 112 2.52 -10.31 -1.85
C THR A 112 3.14 -11.06 -3.03
N GLY A 113 4.32 -11.67 -2.82
CA GLY A 113 5.06 -12.37 -3.89
C GLY A 113 6.02 -11.47 -4.68
N VAL A 114 6.11 -10.19 -4.32
CA VAL A 114 7.00 -9.22 -4.97
C VAL A 114 8.23 -9.00 -4.11
N ILE A 115 9.31 -9.72 -4.40
CA ILE A 115 10.54 -9.66 -3.62
C ILE A 115 11.40 -8.47 -4.05
N GLY A 116 11.93 -7.72 -3.08
CA GLY A 116 12.84 -6.60 -3.33
C GLY A 116 12.14 -5.34 -3.87
N VAL A 117 10.82 -5.27 -3.70
CA VAL A 117 10.05 -4.07 -4.06
C VAL A 117 10.40 -2.91 -3.13
N THR A 118 10.47 -1.70 -3.69
CA THR A 118 10.68 -0.45 -2.95
C THR A 118 9.57 0.56 -3.25
N ILE A 119 9.44 1.58 -2.39
CA ILE A 119 8.46 2.64 -2.62
C ILE A 119 8.81 3.40 -3.91
N GLY A 120 7.81 3.67 -4.72
CA GLY A 120 7.96 4.30 -6.03
C GLY A 120 8.13 3.32 -7.18
N ASP A 121 8.32 2.02 -6.92
CA ASP A 121 8.36 1.02 -7.98
C ASP A 121 7.00 0.83 -8.64
N THR A 122 7.01 0.39 -9.89
CA THR A 122 5.80 0.08 -10.65
C THR A 122 5.66 -1.43 -10.84
N LEU A 123 4.49 -1.98 -10.49
CA LEU A 123 4.09 -3.30 -10.95
C LEU A 123 3.33 -3.15 -12.27
N ALA A 124 3.79 -3.82 -13.30
CA ALA A 124 3.24 -3.74 -14.64
C ALA A 124 2.93 -5.11 -15.24
N SER A 125 2.08 -5.12 -16.25
CA SER A 125 1.90 -6.28 -17.11
C SER A 125 3.18 -6.56 -17.91
N PRO A 126 3.65 -7.82 -18.00
CA PRO A 126 4.84 -8.16 -18.76
C PRO A 126 4.77 -7.79 -20.25
N ASN A 127 3.55 -7.73 -20.80
CA ASN A 127 3.34 -7.43 -22.22
C ASN A 127 3.43 -5.93 -22.55
N ILE A 128 3.20 -5.07 -21.53
CA ILE A 128 3.22 -3.61 -21.68
C ILE A 128 3.96 -3.05 -20.45
N PRO A 129 5.29 -3.13 -20.41
CA PRO A 129 6.09 -2.72 -19.25
C PRO A 129 6.33 -1.19 -19.25
N GLU A 130 5.29 -0.44 -18.92
CA GLU A 130 5.35 1.02 -18.82
C GLU A 130 5.47 1.44 -17.36
N PRO A 131 6.58 2.08 -16.93
CA PRO A 131 6.70 2.60 -15.58
C PRO A 131 5.82 3.84 -15.37
N LEU A 132 5.36 4.00 -14.13
CA LEU A 132 4.76 5.25 -13.64
C LEU A 132 5.86 6.18 -13.11
N ASP A 133 5.54 7.47 -12.97
CA ASP A 133 6.43 8.44 -12.34
C ASP A 133 6.73 7.98 -10.91
N ARG A 134 8.02 7.80 -10.62
CA ARG A 134 8.48 7.26 -9.35
C ARG A 134 8.26 8.28 -8.22
N ILE A 135 7.81 7.79 -7.06
CA ILE A 135 7.84 8.57 -5.83
C ILE A 135 9.30 8.72 -5.40
N ILE A 136 9.80 9.94 -5.38
CA ILE A 136 11.15 10.25 -4.93
C ILE A 136 11.10 10.45 -3.42
N ILE A 137 11.85 9.63 -2.69
CA ILE A 137 12.03 9.78 -1.25
C ILE A 137 13.35 10.51 -1.06
N GLU A 138 13.32 11.62 -0.33
CA GLU A 138 14.53 12.39 0.01
C GLU A 138 15.46 11.55 0.90
N GLU A 139 16.76 11.80 0.78
CA GLU A 139 17.75 11.15 1.64
C GLU A 139 17.50 11.46 3.13
N PRO A 140 17.71 10.47 4.04
CA PRO A 140 17.46 10.66 5.45
C PRO A 140 18.40 11.73 6.03
N THR A 141 17.84 12.71 6.72
CA THR A 141 18.56 13.82 7.37
C THR A 141 19.11 13.45 8.74
N VAL A 142 18.63 12.35 9.33
CA VAL A 142 19.02 11.89 10.68
C VAL A 142 19.64 10.51 10.60
N LYS A 143 20.78 10.33 11.27
CA LYS A 143 21.43 9.03 11.46
C LYS A 143 21.30 8.60 12.91
N MET A 144 20.93 7.35 13.15
CA MET A 144 20.80 6.77 14.48
C MET A 144 21.58 5.46 14.56
N THR A 145 22.27 5.26 15.67
CA THR A 145 23.00 4.00 15.92
C THR A 145 22.22 3.15 16.91
N PHE A 146 21.91 1.93 16.55
CA PHE A 146 21.31 0.94 17.41
C PHE A 146 22.36 -0.06 17.87
N GLY A 147 22.47 -0.28 19.16
CA GLY A 147 23.40 -1.24 19.74
C GLY A 147 22.75 -2.09 20.80
N VAL A 148 23.34 -3.25 21.08
CA VAL A 148 22.88 -4.11 22.18
C VAL A 148 23.27 -3.49 23.51
N ASN A 149 22.47 -3.77 24.55
CA ASN A 149 22.81 -3.38 25.92
C ASN A 149 23.98 -4.24 26.41
N THR A 150 25.12 -3.62 26.70
CA THR A 150 26.35 -4.25 27.22
C THR A 150 26.44 -4.20 28.74
N SER A 151 25.42 -3.75 29.44
CA SER A 151 25.42 -3.68 30.91
C SER A 151 25.34 -5.09 31.52
N PRO A 152 25.73 -5.25 32.82
CA PRO A 152 25.63 -6.53 33.54
C PRO A 152 24.18 -7.08 33.63
N PHE A 153 23.17 -6.24 33.36
CA PHE A 153 21.76 -6.60 33.34
C PHE A 153 21.24 -6.95 31.95
N SER A 154 22.13 -6.97 30.96
CA SER A 154 21.78 -7.37 29.59
C SER A 154 21.15 -8.76 29.55
N GLY A 155 20.03 -8.87 28.82
CA GLY A 155 19.31 -10.14 28.65
C GLY A 155 18.29 -10.49 29.75
N LYS A 156 18.15 -9.66 30.80
CA LYS A 156 17.12 -9.83 31.82
C LYS A 156 15.75 -9.30 31.38
N ASP A 157 15.74 -8.28 30.54
CA ASP A 157 14.53 -7.66 30.02
C ASP A 157 14.59 -7.56 28.48
N GLY A 158 13.50 -7.94 27.83
CA GLY A 158 13.31 -7.80 26.38
C GLY A 158 13.67 -9.00 25.52
N LYS A 159 12.99 -9.13 24.39
CA LYS A 159 13.13 -10.26 23.45
C LYS A 159 14.29 -10.11 22.46
N TYR A 160 14.80 -8.90 22.25
CA TYR A 160 15.79 -8.57 21.21
C TYR A 160 17.15 -8.19 21.82
N ALA A 161 17.67 -9.05 22.69
CA ALA A 161 18.89 -8.78 23.44
C ALA A 161 20.21 -9.04 22.66
N THR A 162 20.16 -9.64 21.46
CA THR A 162 21.34 -9.95 20.65
C THR A 162 21.44 -9.05 19.43
N SER A 163 22.66 -8.79 18.94
CA SER A 163 22.92 -8.03 17.72
C SER A 163 22.18 -8.61 16.51
N ARG A 164 22.11 -9.93 16.42
CA ARG A 164 21.40 -10.63 15.34
C ARG A 164 19.90 -10.38 15.39
N ALA A 165 19.30 -10.44 16.58
CA ALA A 165 17.88 -10.19 16.76
C ALA A 165 17.52 -8.73 16.49
N LEU A 166 18.37 -7.79 16.92
CA LEU A 166 18.24 -6.38 16.65
C LEU A 166 18.31 -6.09 15.15
N TRP A 167 19.31 -6.65 14.47
CA TRP A 167 19.46 -6.52 13.02
C TRP A 167 18.25 -7.07 12.26
N ALA A 168 17.81 -8.28 12.60
CA ALA A 168 16.63 -8.89 11.97
C ALA A 168 15.35 -8.07 12.15
N ARG A 169 15.23 -7.34 13.29
CA ARG A 169 14.09 -6.45 13.55
C ARG A 169 14.19 -5.17 12.72
N LEU A 170 15.37 -4.55 12.65
CA LEU A 170 15.60 -3.32 11.89
C LEU A 170 15.46 -3.54 10.38
N ALA A 171 15.97 -4.66 9.86
CA ALA A 171 15.88 -5.00 8.45
C ALA A 171 14.44 -5.22 7.93
N ARG A 172 13.46 -5.30 8.83
CA ARG A 172 12.02 -5.35 8.44
C ARG A 172 11.39 -3.97 8.33
N GLU A 173 12.01 -2.97 8.92
CA GLU A 173 11.52 -1.57 8.91
C GLU A 173 12.18 -0.74 7.80
N LEU A 174 13.26 -1.26 7.21
CA LEU A 174 13.97 -0.69 6.08
C LEU A 174 13.48 -1.28 4.76
#